data_6f223b7926edb6d278f6695f92a4120f
#
_entry.id   6f223b7926edb6d278f6695f92a4120f
#
_cell.length_a   1.000
_cell.length_b   1.000
_cell.length_c   1.000
_cell.angle_alpha   90.00
_cell.angle_beta   90.00
_cell.angle_gamma   90.00
#
_symmetry.space_group_name_H-M   'P 1'
#
loop_
_entity.id
_entity.type
_entity.pdbx_description
1 polymer ?
#
loop_
_entity_poly.entity_id
_entity_poly.type
_entity_poly.pdbx_seq_one_letter_code
_entity_poly.pdbx_strand_id
1 'polypeptide(L)'
;MRRTEHYGKYQIMAGLIAAAILTGCAGAGGTVSETPAGAETTAQAATMAAEPSSETVTEKTVTEKEEAEAPVPARADTAAEAVAAADPAPEQSAAEESRSPEEIAAERAAAVGAVRLGDTGEDGLVFTFAGDLTFHTGQNPGAQEAYDSGIRSCFDQEALDIMDSADVFVVNNEFQYTDGGSPLEGKKYTFRCSPYTAEWLQEIGVDLVTLANNHIFDFGEEGFLDTLDTLSEIGMPYIGAGYDLEDAVRPAYYEADGMIIAVLNATEIERYENPDTRGASEDAGGVFRCLDSALLCEKVREAKEKADYVIVTIHWGTERMETPDELQIQHAIDLEEAGCDMIIGGHPHVLQTISWYEDMPIIYSLGNYFFSFDTRNTGVVQVSFDTGNKSLKSLRFVPMVQSYGVYTLEGEEKAGLLEYMRSISPKVEIDDDGYVTKRDTE
;
A
#
# COMPACT_ATOMS: atom_id res chain seq x y z
N MET A 1 25.24 0.54 -8.53
CA MET A 1 26.48 1.30 -8.29
C MET A 1 26.23 2.79 -7.96
N ARG A 2 24.98 3.23 -7.75
CA ARG A 2 24.61 4.65 -7.56
C ARG A 2 24.23 5.05 -6.13
N ARG A 3 23.97 4.12 -5.20
CA ARG A 3 23.68 4.42 -3.77
C ARG A 3 24.89 4.45 -2.82
N THR A 4 26.12 4.23 -3.27
CA THR A 4 27.31 4.06 -2.40
C THR A 4 28.05 5.37 -2.04
N GLU A 5 27.64 6.53 -2.49
CA GLU A 5 28.37 7.77 -2.18
C GLU A 5 27.90 8.55 -0.94
N HIS A 6 26.81 8.18 -0.29
CA HIS A 6 26.29 8.89 0.91
C HIS A 6 26.58 8.23 2.26
N TYR A 7 27.14 7.01 2.31
CA TYR A 7 27.38 6.27 3.57
C TYR A 7 28.83 6.27 4.07
N GLY A 8 29.63 7.24 3.73
CA GLY A 8 31.05 7.34 4.10
C GLY A 8 31.35 8.11 5.36
N LYS A 9 30.69 7.92 6.52
CA LYS A 9 31.11 8.63 7.75
C LYS A 9 30.85 7.96 9.10
N TYR A 10 30.58 6.69 9.23
CA TYR A 10 30.60 6.02 10.55
C TYR A 10 31.19 4.61 10.48
N GLN A 11 32.49 4.51 10.33
CA GLN A 11 33.27 3.34 10.76
C GLN A 11 34.38 3.85 11.63
N ILE A 12 34.31 3.56 12.93
CA ILE A 12 35.40 3.32 13.90
C ILE A 12 34.71 3.09 15.25
N MET A 13 34.71 1.85 15.67
CA MET A 13 34.89 1.27 17.02
C MET A 13 34.05 0.00 17.22
N ALA A 14 34.59 -1.08 16.83
CA ALA A 14 34.35 -2.38 17.47
C ALA A 14 35.58 -3.24 17.25
N GLY A 15 36.45 -3.24 18.19
CA GLY A 15 37.65 -4.06 18.23
C GLY A 15 37.83 -4.66 19.60
N LEU A 16 37.88 -5.99 19.65
CA LEU A 16 38.48 -6.83 20.68
C LEU A 16 37.74 -7.05 22.02
N ILE A 17 37.10 -8.21 22.16
CA ILE A 17 37.43 -9.15 23.25
C ILE A 17 37.16 -10.57 22.71
N ALA A 18 38.23 -11.32 22.43
CA ALA A 18 38.24 -12.77 22.29
C ALA A 18 39.13 -13.31 23.42
N ALA A 19 38.68 -14.32 24.12
CA ALA A 19 39.40 -15.52 24.49
C ALA A 19 38.92 -16.17 25.79
N ALA A 20 38.60 -17.44 25.59
CA ALA A 20 38.90 -18.57 26.45
C ALA A 20 38.08 -18.80 27.74
N ILE A 21 37.45 -19.97 27.83
CA ILE A 21 37.96 -21.06 28.66
C ILE A 21 37.25 -22.39 28.27
N LEU A 22 38.02 -23.35 27.85
CA LEU A 22 37.72 -24.79 27.77
C LEU A 22 37.95 -25.47 29.13
N THR A 23 37.31 -26.65 29.30
CA THR A 23 37.47 -27.75 30.27
C THR A 23 36.35 -27.77 31.34
N GLY A 24 35.68 -28.84 31.61
CA GLY A 24 35.85 -30.26 31.32
C GLY A 24 35.04 -31.09 32.30
N CYS A 25 34.81 -32.36 31.91
CA CYS A 25 34.48 -33.56 32.74
C CYS A 25 33.01 -33.73 33.20
N ALA A 26 32.27 -34.63 32.61
CA ALA A 26 32.17 -36.09 32.78
C ALA A 26 31.62 -36.59 34.14
N GLY A 27 30.51 -37.36 34.05
CA GLY A 27 30.28 -38.42 35.02
C GLY A 27 28.83 -38.76 35.36
N ALA A 28 28.37 -39.89 34.81
CA ALA A 28 27.53 -40.95 35.42
C ALA A 28 26.09 -40.55 35.89
N GLY A 29 25.02 -41.09 35.40
CA GLY A 29 24.66 -42.53 35.42
C GLY A 29 23.53 -42.72 36.40
N GLY A 30 22.34 -43.16 35.97
CA GLY A 30 21.25 -43.56 36.88
C GLY A 30 19.95 -43.82 36.13
N THR A 31 19.72 -45.06 35.85
CA THR A 31 18.54 -45.71 35.25
C THR A 31 17.35 -45.82 36.22
N VAL A 32 16.18 -46.17 35.60
CA VAL A 32 15.02 -46.94 36.08
C VAL A 32 13.73 -46.09 36.23
N SER A 33 12.84 -46.22 35.30
CA SER A 33 11.62 -47.06 35.12
C SER A 33 10.42 -46.61 35.96
N GLU A 34 9.35 -46.42 35.34
CA GLU A 34 8.09 -47.17 35.27
C GLU A 34 6.89 -46.24 35.05
N THR A 35 6.15 -46.58 34.00
CA THR A 35 4.75 -46.17 33.77
C THR A 35 3.85 -46.90 34.78
N PRO A 36 2.65 -46.36 35.08
CA PRO A 36 1.47 -46.93 34.45
C PRO A 36 0.32 -45.97 34.12
N ALA A 37 -0.30 -46.30 33.01
CA ALA A 37 -1.75 -46.48 32.69
C ALA A 37 -2.83 -45.50 33.18
N GLY A 38 -3.51 -44.96 32.21
CA GLY A 38 -4.95 -45.14 32.05
C GLY A 38 -5.89 -44.07 32.66
N ALA A 39 -6.43 -43.22 31.83
CA ALA A 39 -7.84 -42.78 31.91
C ALA A 39 -8.34 -42.31 30.56
N GLU A 40 -9.16 -43.11 29.94
CA GLU A 40 -10.08 -42.71 28.87
C GLU A 40 -11.09 -41.70 29.40
N THR A 41 -11.25 -40.58 28.69
CA THR A 41 -12.48 -39.75 28.86
C THR A 41 -13.03 -39.46 27.48
N THR A 42 -14.17 -40.05 27.25
CA THR A 42 -15.06 -39.96 26.10
C THR A 42 -15.47 -38.49 25.84
N ALA A 43 -15.21 -38.02 24.62
CA ALA A 43 -15.79 -36.79 24.11
C ALA A 43 -17.22 -37.08 23.61
N GLN A 44 -18.21 -36.48 24.23
CA GLN A 44 -19.57 -36.40 23.71
C GLN A 44 -19.70 -35.19 22.79
N ALA A 45 -19.98 -35.45 21.53
CA ALA A 45 -20.40 -34.47 20.56
C ALA A 45 -21.83 -34.02 20.88
N ALA A 46 -22.01 -32.73 21.16
CA ALA A 46 -23.32 -32.12 21.25
C ALA A 46 -23.63 -31.46 19.89
N THR A 47 -24.50 -32.10 19.14
CA THR A 47 -25.15 -31.56 17.96
C THR A 47 -26.29 -30.63 18.42
N MET A 48 -26.19 -29.34 18.19
CA MET A 48 -27.33 -28.40 18.33
C MET A 48 -27.81 -28.04 16.92
N ALA A 49 -29.02 -28.52 16.61
CA ALA A 49 -29.80 -28.12 15.46
C ALA A 49 -30.38 -26.72 15.69
N ALA A 50 -30.20 -25.85 14.69
CA ALA A 50 -30.87 -24.55 14.64
C ALA A 50 -32.18 -24.72 13.84
N GLU A 51 -33.30 -24.39 14.46
CA GLU A 51 -34.58 -24.22 13.80
C GLU A 51 -34.69 -22.82 13.19
N PRO A 52 -35.35 -22.66 12.01
CA PRO A 52 -35.54 -21.35 11.41
C PRO A 52 -36.81 -20.67 11.96
N SER A 53 -36.66 -19.52 12.58
CA SER A 53 -37.78 -18.63 12.90
C SER A 53 -38.18 -17.80 11.68
N SER A 54 -39.40 -18.06 11.18
CA SER A 54 -40.10 -17.26 10.21
C SER A 54 -40.67 -16.00 10.84
N GLU A 55 -40.16 -14.82 10.51
CA GLU A 55 -40.88 -13.57 10.76
C GLU A 55 -41.45 -13.03 9.44
N THR A 56 -42.74 -12.86 9.45
CA THR A 56 -43.60 -12.36 8.38
C THR A 56 -43.36 -10.87 8.17
N VAL A 57 -42.93 -10.49 7.00
CA VAL A 57 -42.88 -9.09 6.57
C VAL A 57 -44.26 -8.67 6.09
N THR A 58 -44.86 -7.74 6.79
CA THR A 58 -46.10 -7.04 6.39
C THR A 58 -45.77 -5.96 5.34
N GLU A 59 -46.34 -6.14 4.16
CA GLU A 59 -46.39 -5.17 3.07
C GLU A 59 -47.09 -3.87 3.52
N LYS A 60 -46.41 -2.74 3.45
CA LYS A 60 -47.01 -1.42 3.49
C LYS A 60 -47.02 -0.83 2.09
N THR A 61 -48.21 -0.83 1.54
CA THR A 61 -48.62 -0.09 0.33
C THR A 61 -48.37 1.40 0.53
N VAL A 62 -47.52 1.99 -0.29
CA VAL A 62 -47.40 3.46 -0.41
C VAL A 62 -48.12 3.88 -1.67
N THR A 63 -49.16 4.67 -1.49
CA THR A 63 -49.99 5.31 -2.52
C THR A 63 -49.19 6.39 -3.24
N GLU A 64 -49.19 6.32 -4.57
CA GLU A 64 -48.76 7.36 -5.49
C GLU A 64 -49.59 8.65 -5.25
N LYS A 65 -48.88 9.79 -5.14
CA LYS A 65 -49.43 11.10 -5.33
C LYS A 65 -48.77 11.72 -6.59
N GLU A 66 -49.62 11.84 -7.60
CA GLU A 66 -49.43 12.66 -8.79
C GLU A 66 -49.35 14.15 -8.38
N GLU A 67 -48.26 14.82 -8.72
CA GLU A 67 -48.17 16.28 -8.69
C GLU A 67 -47.74 16.82 -10.06
N ALA A 68 -48.53 17.83 -10.49
CA ALA A 68 -48.70 18.35 -11.82
C ALA A 68 -47.47 19.09 -12.38
N GLU A 69 -47.28 18.96 -13.69
CA GLU A 69 -46.42 19.78 -14.54
C GLU A 69 -46.80 21.25 -14.51
N ALA A 70 -45.80 22.14 -14.35
CA ALA A 70 -45.91 23.56 -14.64
C ALA A 70 -45.20 23.90 -15.97
N PRO A 71 -45.74 24.80 -16.79
CA PRO A 71 -45.32 24.97 -18.19
C PRO A 71 -44.07 25.84 -18.35
N VAL A 72 -43.24 25.48 -19.32
CA VAL A 72 -42.06 26.19 -19.80
C VAL A 72 -42.49 27.41 -20.62
N PRO A 73 -41.97 28.64 -20.41
CA PRO A 73 -42.25 29.78 -21.28
C PRO A 73 -41.38 29.76 -22.54
N ALA A 74 -42.05 30.06 -23.66
CA ALA A 74 -41.51 30.17 -25.01
C ALA A 74 -40.45 31.26 -25.14
N ARG A 75 -39.40 30.96 -25.91
CA ARG A 75 -38.44 31.95 -26.42
C ARG A 75 -39.06 32.83 -27.50
N ALA A 76 -38.93 34.14 -27.34
CA ALA A 76 -39.15 35.11 -28.39
C ALA A 76 -37.83 35.42 -29.11
N ASP A 77 -37.82 35.24 -30.43
CA ASP A 77 -36.79 35.72 -31.35
C ASP A 77 -36.80 37.26 -31.40
N THR A 78 -35.66 37.89 -31.24
CA THR A 78 -35.37 39.18 -31.83
C THR A 78 -33.93 39.24 -32.29
N ALA A 79 -33.74 39.29 -33.59
CA ALA A 79 -32.50 39.64 -34.26
C ALA A 79 -32.22 41.15 -34.12
N ALA A 80 -30.98 41.50 -33.76
CA ALA A 80 -30.39 42.80 -34.12
C ALA A 80 -28.87 42.67 -34.17
N GLU A 81 -28.34 42.95 -35.33
CA GLU A 81 -26.91 43.13 -35.63
C GLU A 81 -26.28 44.20 -34.74
N ALA A 82 -25.11 43.88 -34.17
CA ALA A 82 -24.11 44.89 -33.83
C ALA A 82 -22.73 44.29 -34.09
N VAL A 83 -22.09 44.81 -35.14
CA VAL A 83 -20.68 44.65 -35.43
C VAL A 83 -19.92 45.37 -34.32
N ALA A 84 -19.25 44.64 -33.43
CA ALA A 84 -18.29 45.17 -32.50
C ALA A 84 -16.90 44.59 -32.81
N ALA A 85 -15.94 45.49 -32.86
CA ALA A 85 -14.54 45.26 -33.18
C ALA A 85 -13.91 44.12 -32.37
N ALA A 86 -13.15 43.29 -33.03
CA ALA A 86 -12.28 42.28 -32.40
C ALA A 86 -11.25 43.00 -31.50
N ASP A 87 -11.33 42.74 -30.21
CA ASP A 87 -10.21 42.99 -29.32
C ASP A 87 -9.02 42.08 -29.74
N PRO A 88 -7.80 42.60 -29.75
CA PRO A 88 -6.64 41.78 -30.04
C PRO A 88 -6.52 40.71 -28.95
N ALA A 89 -6.35 39.48 -29.37
CA ALA A 89 -5.98 38.36 -28.46
C ALA A 89 -4.85 38.81 -27.53
N PRO A 90 -4.87 38.43 -26.24
CA PRO A 90 -3.77 38.77 -25.36
C PRO A 90 -2.49 38.21 -25.98
N GLU A 91 -1.51 39.10 -26.21
CA GLU A 91 -0.15 38.70 -26.56
C GLU A 91 0.34 37.74 -25.48
N GLN A 92 0.43 36.45 -25.78
CA GLN A 92 1.17 35.52 -25.00
C GLN A 92 2.59 36.06 -24.84
N SER A 93 2.95 36.35 -23.61
CA SER A 93 4.20 37.04 -23.25
C SER A 93 5.39 36.28 -23.86
N ALA A 94 6.21 36.99 -24.63
CA ALA A 94 7.45 36.50 -25.22
C ALA A 94 8.46 35.92 -24.18
N ALA A 95 8.11 35.95 -22.90
CA ALA A 95 8.84 35.32 -21.79
C ALA A 95 8.55 33.82 -21.63
N GLU A 96 7.45 33.30 -22.17
CA GLU A 96 7.14 31.85 -22.15
C GLU A 96 7.88 31.08 -23.26
N GLU A 97 8.23 31.73 -24.37
CA GLU A 97 8.93 31.09 -25.51
C GLU A 97 10.43 30.81 -25.26
N SER A 98 11.02 31.26 -24.13
CA SER A 98 12.48 31.16 -23.90
C SER A 98 12.92 30.12 -22.86
N ARG A 99 11.97 29.43 -22.18
CA ARG A 99 12.31 28.44 -21.14
C ARG A 99 12.62 27.09 -21.76
N SER A 100 13.70 26.45 -21.27
CA SER A 100 14.02 25.08 -21.68
C SER A 100 12.99 24.08 -21.12
N PRO A 101 12.80 22.90 -21.76
CA PRO A 101 11.97 21.84 -21.21
C PRO A 101 12.36 21.43 -19.77
N GLU A 102 13.65 21.48 -19.46
CA GLU A 102 14.19 21.18 -18.14
C GLU A 102 13.79 22.24 -17.10
N GLU A 103 13.81 23.54 -17.45
CA GLU A 103 13.35 24.61 -16.58
C GLU A 103 11.85 24.49 -16.26
N ILE A 104 11.05 24.14 -17.27
CA ILE A 104 9.60 23.92 -17.12
C ILE A 104 9.34 22.71 -16.20
N ALA A 105 10.06 21.61 -16.39
CA ALA A 105 9.95 20.41 -15.57
C ALA A 105 10.32 20.70 -14.09
N ALA A 106 11.42 21.42 -13.88
CA ALA A 106 11.85 21.81 -12.54
C ALA A 106 10.83 22.73 -11.82
N GLU A 107 10.20 23.66 -12.57
CA GLU A 107 9.15 24.53 -12.00
C GLU A 107 7.89 23.74 -11.64
N ARG A 108 7.44 22.79 -12.50
CA ARG A 108 6.32 21.90 -12.21
C ARG A 108 6.59 21.06 -10.96
N ALA A 109 7.78 20.45 -10.87
CA ALA A 109 8.18 19.64 -9.71
C ALA A 109 8.20 20.47 -8.42
N ALA A 110 8.77 21.68 -8.46
CA ALA A 110 8.81 22.58 -7.31
C ALA A 110 7.41 23.03 -6.87
N ALA A 111 6.49 23.24 -7.81
CA ALA A 111 5.11 23.68 -7.51
C ALA A 111 4.31 22.65 -6.70
N VAL A 112 4.64 21.37 -6.81
CA VAL A 112 3.99 20.27 -6.06
C VAL A 112 4.87 19.72 -4.93
N GLY A 113 6.07 20.26 -4.73
CA GLY A 113 7.02 19.76 -3.72
C GLY A 113 7.53 18.35 -4.05
N ALA A 114 7.66 18.00 -5.34
CA ALA A 114 8.12 16.68 -5.74
C ALA A 114 9.54 16.38 -5.29
N VAL A 115 9.76 15.16 -4.83
CA VAL A 115 11.10 14.60 -4.62
C VAL A 115 11.73 14.38 -5.99
N ARG A 116 12.86 15.04 -6.24
CA ARG A 116 13.59 14.88 -7.50
C ARG A 116 14.53 13.69 -7.41
N LEU A 117 14.27 12.72 -8.26
CA LEU A 117 15.08 11.51 -8.40
C LEU A 117 16.24 11.78 -9.39
N GLY A 118 17.26 10.95 -9.31
CA GLY A 118 18.40 11.05 -10.23
C GLY A 118 18.05 10.59 -11.64
N ASP A 119 19.06 10.56 -12.52
CA ASP A 119 18.97 9.96 -13.86
C ASP A 119 18.54 8.48 -13.77
N THR A 120 17.43 8.14 -14.41
CA THR A 120 16.75 6.84 -14.28
C THR A 120 17.41 5.70 -15.10
N GLY A 121 18.38 6.01 -15.96
CA GLY A 121 19.11 5.02 -16.75
C GLY A 121 18.25 4.34 -17.83
N GLU A 122 18.73 3.18 -18.33
CA GLU A 122 18.08 2.47 -19.44
C GLU A 122 16.76 1.78 -19.04
N ASP A 123 16.61 1.44 -17.76
CA ASP A 123 15.39 0.77 -17.25
C ASP A 123 14.21 1.73 -17.07
N GLY A 124 14.47 3.03 -17.10
CA GLY A 124 13.50 4.07 -16.81
C GLY A 124 13.34 4.28 -15.31
N LEU A 125 12.31 4.99 -14.90
CA LEU A 125 11.97 5.22 -13.49
C LEU A 125 11.26 3.98 -12.92
N VAL A 126 11.82 3.38 -11.86
CA VAL A 126 11.32 2.12 -11.28
C VAL A 126 10.73 2.35 -9.88
N PHE A 127 9.43 2.09 -9.76
CA PHE A 127 8.75 1.94 -8.47
C PHE A 127 8.60 0.47 -8.13
N THR A 128 8.91 0.09 -6.88
CA THR A 128 8.64 -1.25 -6.36
C THR A 128 7.63 -1.14 -5.23
N PHE A 129 6.53 -1.89 -5.32
CA PHE A 129 5.49 -1.94 -4.30
C PHE A 129 5.50 -3.31 -3.64
N ALA A 130 5.53 -3.33 -2.30
CA ALA A 130 5.32 -4.52 -1.50
C ALA A 130 3.97 -4.47 -0.77
N GLY A 131 3.54 -5.62 -0.26
CA GLY A 131 2.31 -5.74 0.53
C GLY A 131 2.48 -5.33 2.00
N ASP A 132 1.67 -5.96 2.86
CA ASP A 132 1.56 -5.62 4.28
C ASP A 132 2.82 -6.00 5.06
N LEU A 133 3.31 -5.06 5.89
CA LEU A 133 4.53 -5.19 6.67
C LEU A 133 4.27 -4.88 8.14
N THR A 134 4.79 -5.74 9.06
CA THR A 134 4.86 -5.45 10.48
C THR A 134 6.14 -5.98 11.11
N PHE A 135 6.72 -5.21 12.02
CA PHE A 135 7.85 -5.62 12.85
C PHE A 135 7.40 -6.14 14.23
N HIS A 136 6.08 -6.25 14.47
CA HIS A 136 5.54 -6.73 15.73
C HIS A 136 5.79 -8.24 15.91
N THR A 137 6.69 -8.61 16.82
CA THR A 137 7.12 -10.01 17.01
C THR A 137 6.00 -10.95 17.44
N GLY A 138 4.93 -10.44 18.06
CA GLY A 138 3.74 -11.23 18.44
C GLY A 138 2.93 -11.71 17.24
N GLN A 139 2.93 -10.97 16.14
CA GLN A 139 2.30 -11.35 14.88
C GLN A 139 3.31 -11.94 13.89
N ASN A 140 4.50 -11.37 13.83
CA ASN A 140 5.58 -11.77 12.96
C ASN A 140 6.80 -12.21 13.79
N PRO A 141 6.89 -13.50 14.19
CA PRO A 141 8.06 -14.00 14.93
C PRO A 141 9.36 -13.92 14.14
N GLY A 142 9.31 -13.82 12.80
CA GLY A 142 10.48 -13.55 11.96
C GLY A 142 11.13 -12.20 12.28
N ALA A 143 10.36 -11.24 12.78
CA ALA A 143 10.89 -9.96 13.25
C ALA A 143 11.84 -10.12 14.46
N GLN A 144 11.80 -11.25 15.19
CA GLN A 144 12.79 -11.52 16.24
C GLN A 144 14.19 -11.68 15.65
N GLU A 145 14.34 -12.27 14.46
CA GLU A 145 15.63 -12.33 13.77
C GLU A 145 16.17 -10.93 13.45
N ALA A 146 15.26 -9.99 13.12
CA ALA A 146 15.67 -8.59 12.92
C ALA A 146 16.26 -7.97 14.19
N TYR A 147 15.69 -8.25 15.37
CA TYR A 147 16.27 -7.81 16.66
C TYR A 147 17.61 -8.46 16.98
N ASP A 148 17.80 -9.71 16.59
CA ASP A 148 18.97 -10.48 16.94
C ASP A 148 20.14 -10.29 15.95
N SER A 149 19.83 -10.11 14.65
CA SER A 149 20.81 -10.14 13.55
C SER A 149 20.71 -8.95 12.57
N GLY A 150 19.76 -8.04 12.77
CA GLY A 150 19.47 -6.91 11.89
C GLY A 150 18.43 -7.26 10.83
N ILE A 151 17.63 -6.27 10.41
CA ILE A 151 16.46 -6.46 9.56
C ILE A 151 16.80 -7.06 8.19
N ARG A 152 17.95 -6.75 7.62
CA ARG A 152 18.36 -7.30 6.31
C ARG A 152 18.56 -8.80 6.33
N SER A 153 18.80 -9.42 7.51
CA SER A 153 18.92 -10.89 7.65
C SER A 153 17.59 -11.63 7.43
N CYS A 154 16.47 -10.89 7.47
CA CYS A 154 15.14 -11.44 7.23
C CYS A 154 14.79 -11.58 5.73
N PHE A 155 15.66 -11.15 4.84
CA PHE A 155 15.45 -11.14 3.38
C PHE A 155 16.59 -11.89 2.69
N ASP A 156 16.28 -12.67 1.66
CA ASP A 156 17.34 -13.22 0.82
C ASP A 156 18.01 -12.15 -0.04
N GLN A 157 19.14 -12.49 -0.64
CA GLN A 157 19.93 -11.50 -1.39
C GLN A 157 19.19 -10.98 -2.61
N GLU A 158 18.40 -11.81 -3.30
CA GLU A 158 17.65 -11.38 -4.48
C GLU A 158 16.50 -10.43 -4.10
N ALA A 159 15.81 -10.68 -2.99
CA ALA A 159 14.82 -9.74 -2.45
C ALA A 159 15.47 -8.39 -2.09
N LEU A 160 16.67 -8.41 -1.45
CA LEU A 160 17.42 -7.20 -1.15
C LEU A 160 17.86 -6.47 -2.43
N ASP A 161 18.32 -7.18 -3.44
CA ASP A 161 18.74 -6.59 -4.73
C ASP A 161 17.53 -5.94 -5.46
N ILE A 162 16.35 -6.54 -5.38
CA ILE A 162 15.11 -5.99 -5.92
C ILE A 162 14.73 -4.69 -5.20
N MET A 163 14.76 -4.67 -3.86
CA MET A 163 14.50 -3.47 -3.06
C MET A 163 15.52 -2.37 -3.35
N ASP A 164 16.82 -2.71 -3.36
CA ASP A 164 17.91 -1.77 -3.59
C ASP A 164 17.95 -1.23 -5.05
N SER A 165 17.31 -1.92 -6.01
CA SER A 165 17.24 -1.49 -7.42
C SER A 165 16.11 -0.52 -7.71
N ALA A 166 15.13 -0.38 -6.82
CA ALA A 166 14.03 0.57 -6.98
C ALA A 166 14.54 2.03 -6.86
N ASP A 167 13.99 2.94 -7.66
CA ASP A 167 14.15 4.37 -7.44
C ASP A 167 13.24 4.84 -6.31
N VAL A 168 12.07 4.17 -6.15
CA VAL A 168 11.13 4.37 -5.05
C VAL A 168 10.59 3.02 -4.58
N PHE A 169 10.91 2.60 -3.36
CA PHE A 169 10.36 1.40 -2.74
C PHE A 169 9.25 1.77 -1.75
N VAL A 170 8.05 1.25 -1.97
CA VAL A 170 6.82 1.57 -1.22
C VAL A 170 6.32 0.35 -0.47
N VAL A 171 6.00 0.50 0.83
CA VAL A 171 5.45 -0.56 1.68
C VAL A 171 4.23 -0.09 2.47
N ASN A 172 3.28 -0.99 2.76
CA ASN A 172 2.21 -0.72 3.73
C ASN A 172 2.71 -1.02 5.15
N ASN A 173 2.92 0.03 5.96
CA ASN A 173 3.32 -0.09 7.36
C ASN A 173 2.07 -0.30 8.23
N GLU A 174 1.78 -1.55 8.57
CA GLU A 174 0.52 -1.96 9.20
C GLU A 174 0.69 -2.20 10.71
N PHE A 175 1.24 -1.21 11.42
CA PHE A 175 1.43 -1.20 12.87
C PHE A 175 1.85 0.20 13.33
N GLN A 176 1.91 0.41 14.65
CA GLN A 176 2.33 1.68 15.25
C GLN A 176 3.76 1.63 15.79
N TYR A 177 4.52 2.73 15.64
CA TYR A 177 5.78 2.98 16.32
C TYR A 177 5.50 3.71 17.63
N THR A 178 5.35 2.98 18.74
CA THR A 178 5.09 3.56 20.06
C THR A 178 5.46 2.61 21.19
N ASP A 179 5.97 3.16 22.27
CA ASP A 179 6.10 2.48 23.56
C ASP A 179 4.94 2.85 24.51
N GLY A 180 4.07 3.80 24.12
CA GLY A 180 2.94 4.34 24.86
C GLY A 180 1.59 3.76 24.44
N GLY A 181 0.51 4.44 24.87
CA GLY A 181 -0.86 4.10 24.55
C GLY A 181 -1.36 2.83 25.21
N SER A 182 -2.61 2.48 24.91
CA SER A 182 -3.25 1.23 25.36
C SER A 182 -3.90 0.53 24.19
N PRO A 183 -3.85 -0.83 24.15
CA PRO A 183 -4.50 -1.56 23.06
C PRO A 183 -5.96 -1.20 22.92
N LEU A 184 -6.43 -1.03 21.71
CA LEU A 184 -7.83 -0.70 21.41
C LEU A 184 -8.76 -1.79 21.96
N GLU A 185 -9.71 -1.40 22.82
CA GLU A 185 -10.61 -2.32 23.50
C GLU A 185 -11.44 -3.12 22.48
N GLY A 186 -11.53 -4.43 22.68
CA GLY A 186 -12.29 -5.33 21.82
C GLY A 186 -11.61 -5.66 20.48
N LYS A 187 -10.47 -5.08 20.14
CA LYS A 187 -9.67 -5.47 18.97
C LYS A 187 -8.79 -6.67 19.35
N LYS A 188 -8.91 -7.75 18.58
CA LYS A 188 -8.20 -9.02 18.85
C LYS A 188 -6.70 -8.94 18.55
N TYR A 189 -6.35 -8.27 17.45
CA TYR A 189 -5.00 -8.12 16.98
C TYR A 189 -4.62 -6.65 17.02
N THR A 190 -3.61 -6.31 17.80
CA THR A 190 -3.07 -4.97 17.94
C THR A 190 -1.55 -5.01 17.83
N PHE A 191 -0.98 -4.17 16.96
CA PHE A 191 0.43 -4.22 16.58
C PHE A 191 1.14 -2.92 16.92
N ARG A 192 2.25 -3.04 17.63
CA ARG A 192 3.19 -1.94 17.84
C ARG A 192 4.63 -2.43 17.90
N CYS A 193 5.55 -1.54 17.59
CA CYS A 193 6.98 -1.73 17.78
C CYS A 193 7.58 -0.50 18.45
N SER A 194 8.73 -0.68 19.08
CA SER A 194 9.45 0.46 19.65
C SER A 194 9.89 1.42 18.54
N PRO A 195 9.80 2.75 18.74
CA PRO A 195 10.12 3.77 17.75
C PRO A 195 11.46 3.59 17.03
N TYR A 196 12.50 3.10 17.72
CA TYR A 196 13.81 2.90 17.08
C TYR A 196 13.79 1.90 15.91
N THR A 197 12.79 0.99 15.85
CA THR A 197 12.67 0.04 14.73
C THR A 197 12.25 0.70 13.43
N ALA A 198 11.84 1.97 13.45
CA ALA A 198 11.55 2.72 12.24
C ALA A 198 12.80 2.89 11.35
N GLU A 199 14.02 2.92 11.94
CA GLU A 199 15.28 2.95 11.19
C GLU A 199 15.44 1.72 10.27
N TRP A 200 14.79 0.59 10.60
CA TRP A 200 14.81 -0.61 9.76
C TRP A 200 14.19 -0.41 8.38
N LEU A 201 13.22 0.50 8.26
CA LEU A 201 12.67 0.88 6.95
C LEU A 201 13.78 1.43 6.04
N GLN A 202 14.63 2.31 6.59
CA GLN A 202 15.77 2.88 5.84
C GLN A 202 16.81 1.82 5.52
N GLU A 203 17.08 0.89 6.47
CA GLU A 203 18.06 -0.20 6.27
C GLU A 203 17.66 -1.14 5.12
N ILE A 204 16.35 -1.36 4.88
CA ILE A 204 15.85 -2.17 3.76
C ILE A 204 15.50 -1.34 2.54
N GLY A 205 15.84 -0.04 2.52
CA GLY A 205 15.71 0.82 1.35
C GLY A 205 14.30 1.32 1.05
N VAL A 206 13.40 1.37 2.04
CA VAL A 206 12.08 1.99 1.89
C VAL A 206 12.21 3.48 1.67
N ASP A 207 11.50 4.02 0.67
CA ASP A 207 11.47 5.44 0.31
C ASP A 207 10.11 6.09 0.63
N LEU A 208 9.04 5.29 0.75
CA LEU A 208 7.70 5.78 1.07
C LEU A 208 6.92 4.73 1.86
N VAL A 209 6.31 5.13 2.98
CA VAL A 209 5.37 4.31 3.75
C VAL A 209 3.94 4.74 3.53
N THR A 210 3.02 3.76 3.40
CA THR A 210 1.58 4.01 3.42
C THR A 210 1.04 3.68 4.80
N LEU A 211 0.22 4.57 5.38
CA LEU A 211 -0.27 4.49 6.75
C LEU A 211 -1.80 4.38 6.86
N ALA A 212 -2.54 4.58 5.76
CA ALA A 212 -3.99 4.42 5.78
C ALA A 212 -4.34 2.93 5.83
N ASN A 213 -4.42 2.37 7.04
CA ASN A 213 -4.81 0.98 7.31
C ASN A 213 -5.51 0.85 8.66
N ASN A 214 -6.07 -0.32 8.95
CA ASN A 214 -6.85 -0.57 10.17
C ASN A 214 -5.98 -0.80 11.41
N HIS A 215 -4.65 -0.81 11.32
CA HIS A 215 -3.75 -1.00 12.47
C HIS A 215 -3.06 0.28 12.96
N ILE A 216 -3.30 1.42 12.30
CA ILE A 216 -2.63 2.67 12.65
C ILE A 216 -3.16 3.33 13.94
N PHE A 217 -4.27 2.83 14.51
CA PHE A 217 -4.84 3.28 15.79
C PHE A 217 -4.88 2.18 16.85
N ASP A 218 -4.14 1.10 16.71
CA ASP A 218 -4.16 -0.05 17.62
C ASP A 218 -3.89 0.31 19.09
N PHE A 219 -3.08 1.34 19.35
CA PHE A 219 -2.77 1.87 20.67
C PHE A 219 -3.29 3.29 20.87
N GLY A 220 -4.38 3.63 20.19
CA GLY A 220 -5.08 4.90 20.33
C GLY A 220 -4.35 6.08 19.71
N GLU A 221 -4.80 7.28 20.07
CA GLU A 221 -4.29 8.54 19.54
C GLU A 221 -2.83 8.77 19.91
N GLU A 222 -2.39 8.37 21.13
CA GLU A 222 -1.01 8.46 21.55
C GLU A 222 -0.08 7.68 20.62
N GLY A 223 -0.40 6.39 20.36
CA GLY A 223 0.41 5.58 19.45
C GLY A 223 0.34 6.05 18.00
N PHE A 224 -0.77 6.63 17.58
CA PHE A 224 -0.90 7.25 16.26
C PHE A 224 0.03 8.45 16.09
N LEU A 225 0.02 9.38 17.03
CA LEU A 225 0.88 10.56 17.00
C LEU A 225 2.36 10.19 17.13
N ASP A 226 2.70 9.27 18.05
CA ASP A 226 4.07 8.74 18.19
C ASP A 226 4.58 8.17 16.85
N THR A 227 3.70 7.52 16.08
CA THR A 227 4.07 6.97 14.76
C THR A 227 4.41 8.06 13.76
N LEU A 228 3.57 9.11 13.65
CA LEU A 228 3.82 10.23 12.76
C LEU A 228 5.11 10.98 13.14
N ASP A 229 5.29 11.24 14.45
CA ASP A 229 6.47 11.91 14.99
C ASP A 229 7.74 11.08 14.72
N THR A 230 7.69 9.75 14.99
CA THR A 230 8.82 8.84 14.75
C THR A 230 9.27 8.84 13.29
N LEU A 231 8.32 8.70 12.35
CA LEU A 231 8.64 8.70 10.91
C LEU A 231 9.18 10.07 10.47
N SER A 232 8.62 11.16 10.99
CA SER A 232 9.08 12.53 10.73
C SER A 232 10.49 12.78 11.26
N GLU A 233 10.81 12.30 12.47
CA GLU A 233 12.12 12.45 13.12
C GLU A 233 13.24 11.76 12.34
N ILE A 234 12.97 10.58 11.78
CA ILE A 234 13.95 9.87 10.94
C ILE A 234 13.95 10.34 9.48
N GLY A 235 13.01 11.26 9.12
CA GLY A 235 12.87 11.74 7.75
C GLY A 235 12.31 10.70 6.77
N MET A 236 11.52 9.72 7.25
CA MET A 236 10.84 8.74 6.41
C MET A 236 9.55 9.33 5.86
N PRO A 237 9.42 9.49 4.52
CA PRO A 237 8.18 9.96 3.91
C PRO A 237 7.01 9.00 4.15
N TYR A 238 5.84 9.56 4.45
CA TYR A 238 4.61 8.79 4.61
C TYR A 238 3.41 9.50 3.99
N ILE A 239 2.37 8.73 3.64
CA ILE A 239 1.08 9.21 3.10
C ILE A 239 -0.08 8.42 3.69
N GLY A 240 -1.28 8.95 3.55
CA GLY A 240 -2.52 8.29 3.95
C GLY A 240 -2.91 8.51 5.41
N ALA A 241 -2.09 9.20 6.19
CA ALA A 241 -2.38 9.64 7.55
C ALA A 241 -1.74 11.01 7.79
N GLY A 242 -2.27 11.77 8.76
CA GLY A 242 -1.76 13.10 9.05
C GLY A 242 -2.30 13.68 10.34
N TYR A 243 -1.76 14.83 10.74
CA TYR A 243 -2.18 15.57 11.93
C TYR A 243 -3.55 16.25 11.76
N ASP A 244 -4.00 16.39 10.51
CA ASP A 244 -5.31 16.87 10.10
C ASP A 244 -5.71 16.26 8.74
N LEU A 245 -6.87 16.67 8.19
CA LEU A 245 -7.35 16.16 6.92
C LEU A 245 -6.44 16.58 5.73
N GLU A 246 -5.95 17.82 5.73
CA GLU A 246 -5.09 18.33 4.64
C GLU A 246 -3.81 17.51 4.55
N ASP A 247 -3.20 17.18 5.69
CA ASP A 247 -2.00 16.36 5.77
C ASP A 247 -2.29 14.90 5.38
N ALA A 248 -3.40 14.31 5.88
CA ALA A 248 -3.76 12.92 5.62
C ALA A 248 -4.07 12.62 4.14
N VAL A 249 -4.67 13.57 3.41
CA VAL A 249 -5.04 13.39 1.99
C VAL A 249 -3.93 13.79 1.02
N ARG A 250 -2.80 14.28 1.53
CA ARG A 250 -1.70 14.81 0.72
C ARG A 250 -1.01 13.70 -0.07
N PRO A 251 -0.89 13.82 -1.42
CA PRO A 251 -0.10 12.93 -2.23
C PRO A 251 1.41 13.09 -2.00
N ALA A 252 2.18 12.02 -2.18
CA ALA A 252 3.61 12.12 -2.42
C ALA A 252 3.84 12.32 -3.94
N TYR A 253 4.73 13.24 -4.28
CA TYR A 253 5.10 13.50 -5.68
C TYR A 253 6.58 13.18 -5.90
N TYR A 254 6.86 12.50 -7.02
CA TYR A 254 8.21 12.16 -7.47
C TYR A 254 8.42 12.68 -8.89
N GLU A 255 9.59 13.23 -9.15
CA GLU A 255 9.95 13.74 -10.48
C GLU A 255 11.24 13.10 -10.97
N ALA A 256 11.23 12.60 -12.19
CA ALA A 256 12.41 12.15 -12.90
C ALA A 256 12.30 12.50 -14.38
N ASP A 257 13.34 13.12 -14.93
CA ASP A 257 13.45 13.47 -16.37
C ASP A 257 12.24 14.21 -16.93
N GLY A 258 11.56 15.02 -16.10
CA GLY A 258 10.38 15.81 -16.48
C GLY A 258 9.04 15.07 -16.38
N MET A 259 9.02 13.81 -15.96
CA MET A 259 7.80 13.08 -15.59
C MET A 259 7.53 13.24 -14.10
N ILE A 260 6.30 13.60 -13.75
CA ILE A 260 5.83 13.69 -12.36
C ILE A 260 4.85 12.55 -12.10
N ILE A 261 5.13 11.75 -11.05
CA ILE A 261 4.25 10.69 -10.55
C ILE A 261 3.70 11.12 -9.20
N ALA A 262 2.39 11.01 -9.02
CA ALA A 262 1.71 11.18 -7.75
C ALA A 262 1.34 9.82 -7.15
N VAL A 263 1.57 9.64 -5.85
CA VAL A 263 1.14 8.45 -5.08
C VAL A 263 0.21 8.91 -3.97
N LEU A 264 -1.01 8.37 -3.95
CA LEU A 264 -1.99 8.59 -2.89
C LEU A 264 -2.18 7.30 -2.10
N ASN A 265 -2.64 7.44 -0.84
CA ASN A 265 -2.98 6.26 -0.02
C ASN A 265 -4.26 6.52 0.76
N ALA A 266 -5.18 5.54 0.76
CA ALA A 266 -6.43 5.59 1.51
C ALA A 266 -6.83 4.21 2.04
N THR A 267 -7.79 4.16 2.98
CA THR A 267 -8.35 2.90 3.49
C THR A 267 -9.87 2.91 3.50
N GLU A 268 -10.48 1.78 3.08
CA GLU A 268 -11.92 1.53 3.26
C GLU A 268 -12.21 0.73 4.53
N ILE A 269 -11.17 0.24 5.24
CA ILE A 269 -11.34 -0.68 6.35
C ILE A 269 -11.64 0.07 7.63
N GLU A 270 -12.86 -0.14 8.17
CA GLU A 270 -13.29 0.34 9.48
C GLU A 270 -14.39 -0.54 10.05
N ARG A 271 -14.35 -0.81 11.35
CA ARG A 271 -15.42 -1.50 12.07
C ARG A 271 -16.44 -0.50 12.61
N TYR A 272 -17.72 -0.74 12.37
CA TYR A 272 -18.81 0.16 12.78
C TYR A 272 -19.00 0.25 14.29
N GLU A 273 -18.92 -0.88 15.01
CA GLU A 273 -19.23 -0.97 16.44
C GLU A 273 -18.09 -0.50 17.34
N ASN A 274 -16.86 -0.66 16.88
CA ASN A 274 -15.64 -0.23 17.57
C ASN A 274 -14.61 0.13 16.50
N PRO A 275 -14.66 1.36 15.97
CA PRO A 275 -13.79 1.79 14.88
C PRO A 275 -12.33 1.57 15.21
N ASP A 276 -11.61 0.86 14.34
CA ASP A 276 -10.19 0.59 14.43
C ASP A 276 -9.34 1.52 13.55
N THR A 277 -10.02 2.43 12.86
CA THR A 277 -9.41 3.59 12.23
C THR A 277 -10.16 4.84 12.66
N ARG A 278 -9.48 5.97 12.61
CA ARG A 278 -10.07 7.28 12.78
C ARG A 278 -9.80 8.08 11.52
N GLY A 279 -10.85 8.47 10.81
CA GLY A 279 -10.73 9.40 9.70
C GLY A 279 -10.21 10.75 10.17
N ALA A 280 -9.26 11.32 9.46
CA ALA A 280 -8.80 12.68 9.69
C ALA A 280 -9.93 13.70 9.48
N SER A 281 -9.87 14.81 10.18
CA SER A 281 -10.77 15.97 10.04
C SER A 281 -9.97 17.27 10.05
N GLU A 282 -10.64 18.41 9.82
CA GLU A 282 -9.99 19.72 9.87
C GLU A 282 -9.26 20.00 11.20
N ASP A 283 -9.81 19.46 12.31
CA ASP A 283 -9.32 19.75 13.67
C ASP A 283 -8.68 18.53 14.36
N ALA A 284 -8.54 17.38 13.69
CA ALA A 284 -8.01 16.17 14.31
C ALA A 284 -7.30 15.26 13.32
N GLY A 285 -6.16 14.74 13.76
CA GLY A 285 -5.37 13.76 13.03
C GLY A 285 -6.09 12.44 12.81
N GLY A 286 -5.71 11.76 11.75
CA GLY A 286 -6.31 10.49 11.37
C GLY A 286 -5.81 9.98 10.02
N VAL A 287 -6.50 8.96 9.51
CA VAL A 287 -6.22 8.37 8.19
C VAL A 287 -7.05 9.02 7.09
N PHE A 288 -6.57 8.93 5.86
CA PHE A 288 -7.38 9.17 4.68
C PHE A 288 -8.36 8.00 4.49
N ARG A 289 -9.56 8.18 5.01
CA ARG A 289 -10.61 7.18 4.99
C ARG A 289 -11.46 7.31 3.73
N CYS A 290 -11.68 6.20 3.02
CA CYS A 290 -12.47 6.14 1.80
C CYS A 290 -13.60 5.10 1.88
N LEU A 291 -14.43 5.14 2.93
CA LEU A 291 -15.62 4.28 3.05
C LEU A 291 -16.59 4.47 1.87
N ASP A 292 -16.62 5.66 1.30
CA ASP A 292 -17.06 5.93 -0.05
C ASP A 292 -15.89 6.58 -0.83
N SER A 293 -15.89 6.44 -2.15
CA SER A 293 -14.79 6.88 -3.00
C SER A 293 -14.75 8.38 -3.28
N ALA A 294 -15.77 9.15 -2.87
CA ALA A 294 -15.98 10.53 -3.37
C ALA A 294 -14.80 11.47 -3.10
N LEU A 295 -14.31 11.53 -1.84
CA LEU A 295 -13.16 12.38 -1.50
C LEU A 295 -11.86 11.89 -2.15
N LEU A 296 -11.66 10.57 -2.20
CA LEU A 296 -10.48 9.99 -2.85
C LEU A 296 -10.47 10.33 -4.35
N CYS A 297 -11.62 10.20 -5.04
CA CYS A 297 -11.77 10.60 -6.44
C CYS A 297 -11.53 12.10 -6.66
N GLU A 298 -11.94 12.97 -5.71
CA GLU A 298 -11.61 14.39 -5.76
C GLU A 298 -10.11 14.62 -5.72
N LYS A 299 -9.41 13.97 -4.77
CA LYS A 299 -7.95 14.09 -4.62
C LYS A 299 -7.17 13.49 -5.80
N VAL A 300 -7.68 12.41 -6.41
CA VAL A 300 -7.14 11.86 -7.65
C VAL A 300 -7.23 12.88 -8.79
N ARG A 301 -8.38 13.56 -8.98
CA ARG A 301 -8.53 14.61 -10.00
C ARG A 301 -7.56 15.78 -9.77
N GLU A 302 -7.44 16.24 -8.52
CA GLU A 302 -6.48 17.29 -8.15
C GLU A 302 -5.01 16.88 -8.42
N ALA A 303 -4.66 15.61 -8.14
CA ALA A 303 -3.35 15.07 -8.42
C ALA A 303 -3.10 14.96 -9.93
N LYS A 304 -4.11 14.52 -10.71
CA LYS A 304 -4.01 14.39 -12.17
C LYS A 304 -3.79 15.72 -12.90
N GLU A 305 -4.26 16.82 -12.33
CA GLU A 305 -3.95 18.17 -12.86
C GLU A 305 -2.48 18.56 -12.72
N LYS A 306 -1.75 17.89 -11.80
CA LYS A 306 -0.37 18.24 -11.41
C LYS A 306 0.65 17.20 -11.86
N ALA A 307 0.25 15.92 -11.94
CA ALA A 307 1.10 14.79 -12.27
C ALA A 307 0.81 14.23 -13.67
N ASP A 308 1.81 13.61 -14.25
CA ASP A 308 1.67 12.91 -15.53
C ASP A 308 1.10 11.49 -15.33
N TYR A 309 1.32 10.89 -14.13
CA TYR A 309 0.81 9.57 -13.76
C TYR A 309 0.37 9.57 -12.29
N VAL A 310 -0.79 9.00 -11.99
CA VAL A 310 -1.37 8.94 -10.64
C VAL A 310 -1.56 7.50 -10.20
N ILE A 311 -0.92 7.13 -9.09
CA ILE A 311 -1.02 5.82 -8.46
C ILE A 311 -1.81 5.96 -7.16
N VAL A 312 -2.80 5.11 -6.96
CA VAL A 312 -3.51 4.98 -5.68
C VAL A 312 -3.08 3.67 -5.03
N THR A 313 -2.49 3.76 -3.83
CA THR A 313 -2.36 2.62 -2.93
C THR A 313 -3.58 2.59 -2.03
N ILE A 314 -4.21 1.42 -1.84
CA ILE A 314 -5.48 1.35 -1.09
C ILE A 314 -5.53 0.10 -0.21
N HIS A 315 -5.92 0.28 1.06
CA HIS A 315 -6.10 -0.79 2.03
C HIS A 315 -7.58 -1.14 2.10
N TRP A 316 -7.97 -2.28 1.51
CA TRP A 316 -9.37 -2.58 1.18
C TRP A 316 -9.71 -4.07 1.11
N GLY A 317 -10.99 -4.37 0.96
CA GLY A 317 -11.48 -5.71 0.65
C GLY A 317 -11.64 -6.60 1.90
N THR A 318 -11.90 -7.86 1.66
CA THR A 318 -12.20 -8.84 2.71
C THR A 318 -11.00 -9.74 2.97
N GLU A 319 -10.59 -9.86 4.28
CA GLU A 319 -9.49 -10.75 4.70
C GLU A 319 -9.64 -12.18 4.15
N ARG A 320 -8.54 -12.73 3.62
CA ARG A 320 -8.41 -14.10 3.11
C ARG A 320 -9.27 -14.46 1.90
N MET A 321 -9.89 -13.47 1.28
CA MET A 321 -10.56 -13.65 0.00
C MET A 321 -9.57 -13.46 -1.15
N GLU A 322 -9.40 -14.47 -2.00
CA GLU A 322 -8.48 -14.44 -3.15
C GLU A 322 -9.06 -13.70 -4.37
N THR A 323 -10.35 -13.41 -4.33
CA THR A 323 -11.06 -12.63 -5.36
C THR A 323 -11.52 -11.31 -4.78
N PRO A 324 -11.41 -10.21 -5.53
CA PRO A 324 -11.91 -8.92 -5.08
C PRO A 324 -13.43 -8.97 -4.86
N ASP A 325 -13.89 -8.26 -3.83
CA ASP A 325 -15.31 -8.09 -3.56
C ASP A 325 -15.93 -6.96 -4.41
N GLU A 326 -17.26 -6.80 -4.29
CA GLU A 326 -18.02 -5.85 -5.11
C GLU A 326 -17.61 -4.40 -4.83
N LEU A 327 -17.21 -4.07 -3.59
CA LEU A 327 -16.81 -2.73 -3.21
C LEU A 327 -15.43 -2.36 -3.78
N GLN A 328 -14.47 -3.30 -3.72
CA GLN A 328 -13.17 -3.13 -4.38
C GLN A 328 -13.33 -2.86 -5.89
N ILE A 329 -14.23 -3.60 -6.55
CA ILE A 329 -14.50 -3.44 -7.99
C ILE A 329 -15.12 -2.07 -8.26
N GLN A 330 -16.09 -1.64 -7.44
CA GLN A 330 -16.74 -0.34 -7.62
C GLN A 330 -15.77 0.82 -7.40
N HIS A 331 -14.98 0.78 -6.32
CA HIS A 331 -13.96 1.79 -6.07
C HIS A 331 -12.92 1.87 -7.20
N ALA A 332 -12.54 0.73 -7.79
CA ALA A 332 -11.62 0.73 -8.92
C ALA A 332 -12.21 1.44 -10.14
N ILE A 333 -13.50 1.25 -10.42
CA ILE A 333 -14.22 1.94 -11.49
C ILE A 333 -14.27 3.45 -11.23
N ASP A 334 -14.68 3.84 -10.01
CA ASP A 334 -14.79 5.26 -9.62
C ASP A 334 -13.43 5.99 -9.71
N LEU A 335 -12.34 5.30 -9.33
CA LEU A 335 -10.98 5.84 -9.39
C LEU A 335 -10.47 6.01 -10.82
N GLU A 336 -10.76 5.07 -11.71
CA GLU A 336 -10.42 5.20 -13.13
C GLU A 336 -11.16 6.38 -13.76
N GLU A 337 -12.47 6.51 -13.51
CA GLU A 337 -13.27 7.66 -13.97
C GLU A 337 -12.76 8.99 -13.38
N ALA A 338 -12.09 8.97 -12.25
CA ALA A 338 -11.43 10.13 -11.65
C ALA A 338 -10.07 10.47 -12.29
N GLY A 339 -9.49 9.55 -13.08
CA GLY A 339 -8.20 9.70 -13.75
C GLY A 339 -7.03 9.06 -13.02
N CYS A 340 -7.28 8.07 -12.15
CA CYS A 340 -6.25 7.19 -11.61
C CYS A 340 -5.65 6.35 -12.74
N ASP A 341 -4.33 6.21 -12.76
CA ASP A 341 -3.62 5.46 -13.79
C ASP A 341 -3.19 4.06 -13.31
N MET A 342 -3.16 3.79 -11.98
CA MET A 342 -2.83 2.48 -11.41
C MET A 342 -3.34 2.36 -9.98
N ILE A 343 -3.77 1.15 -9.61
CA ILE A 343 -4.15 0.82 -8.23
C ILE A 343 -3.27 -0.32 -7.70
N ILE A 344 -2.76 -0.16 -6.46
CA ILE A 344 -2.04 -1.17 -5.70
C ILE A 344 -2.77 -1.39 -4.37
N GLY A 345 -3.32 -2.57 -4.15
CA GLY A 345 -4.11 -2.91 -2.97
C GLY A 345 -3.37 -3.74 -1.92
N GLY A 346 -3.83 -3.64 -0.68
CA GLY A 346 -3.42 -4.40 0.50
C GLY A 346 -4.62 -4.73 1.39
N HIS A 347 -4.44 -5.34 2.56
CA HIS A 347 -5.41 -5.79 3.57
C HIS A 347 -5.85 -7.26 3.47
N PRO A 348 -6.22 -7.87 2.34
CA PRO A 348 -6.71 -9.25 2.35
C PRO A 348 -5.73 -10.28 2.92
N HIS A 349 -4.46 -9.91 3.12
CA HIS A 349 -3.37 -10.79 3.60
C HIS A 349 -3.14 -12.03 2.73
N VAL A 350 -3.64 -12.01 1.51
CA VAL A 350 -3.43 -12.98 0.44
C VAL A 350 -3.29 -12.26 -0.90
N LEU A 351 -2.62 -12.90 -1.84
CA LEU A 351 -2.60 -12.42 -3.22
C LEU A 351 -4.01 -12.45 -3.80
N GLN A 352 -4.42 -11.34 -4.42
CA GLN A 352 -5.66 -11.29 -5.20
C GLN A 352 -5.35 -11.10 -6.68
N THR A 353 -6.39 -11.10 -7.49
CA THR A 353 -6.38 -10.88 -8.93
C THR A 353 -5.53 -9.67 -9.33
N ILE A 354 -4.70 -9.81 -10.37
CA ILE A 354 -4.19 -8.70 -11.17
C ILE A 354 -5.14 -8.52 -12.35
N SER A 355 -5.58 -7.30 -12.61
CA SER A 355 -6.62 -7.01 -13.59
C SER A 355 -6.30 -5.75 -14.38
N TRP A 356 -7.10 -5.48 -15.39
CA TRP A 356 -7.14 -4.22 -16.12
C TRP A 356 -8.58 -3.73 -16.23
N TYR A 357 -8.81 -2.47 -15.93
CA TYR A 357 -10.05 -1.78 -16.25
C TYR A 357 -9.72 -0.61 -17.15
N GLU A 358 -10.33 -0.57 -18.34
CA GLU A 358 -9.87 0.30 -19.42
C GLU A 358 -8.34 0.25 -19.58
N ASP A 359 -7.62 1.35 -19.46
CA ASP A 359 -6.15 1.39 -19.57
C ASP A 359 -5.44 1.34 -18.20
N MET A 360 -6.18 1.21 -17.10
CA MET A 360 -5.66 1.21 -15.74
C MET A 360 -5.37 -0.22 -15.25
N PRO A 361 -4.11 -0.59 -14.95
CA PRO A 361 -3.78 -1.82 -14.24
C PRO A 361 -4.18 -1.74 -12.77
N ILE A 362 -4.69 -2.87 -12.25
CA ILE A 362 -5.15 -3.00 -10.87
C ILE A 362 -4.51 -4.25 -10.27
N ILE A 363 -3.72 -4.07 -9.22
CA ILE A 363 -3.22 -5.11 -8.35
C ILE A 363 -4.10 -5.09 -7.11
N TYR A 364 -5.09 -5.99 -7.01
CA TYR A 364 -6.08 -5.93 -5.94
C TYR A 364 -5.49 -6.21 -4.55
N SER A 365 -4.51 -7.10 -4.42
CA SER A 365 -3.74 -7.29 -3.18
C SER A 365 -2.42 -8.00 -3.45
N LEU A 366 -1.36 -7.52 -2.81
CA LEU A 366 -0.04 -8.17 -2.77
C LEU A 366 0.12 -9.11 -1.56
N GLY A 367 -0.89 -9.16 -0.66
CA GLY A 367 -0.84 -9.97 0.54
C GLY A 367 0.23 -9.52 1.53
N ASN A 368 0.63 -10.44 2.41
CA ASN A 368 1.67 -10.19 3.41
C ASN A 368 3.06 -10.13 2.77
N TYR A 369 3.80 -9.04 2.97
CA TYR A 369 5.20 -8.99 2.56
C TYR A 369 6.11 -9.52 3.69
N PHE A 370 6.09 -8.87 4.86
CA PHE A 370 6.80 -9.32 6.06
C PHE A 370 5.88 -9.12 7.26
N PHE A 371 5.00 -10.09 7.54
CA PHE A 371 3.85 -9.84 8.41
C PHE A 371 3.53 -10.96 9.40
N SER A 372 3.61 -12.23 9.05
CA SER A 372 3.12 -13.32 9.87
C SER A 372 4.08 -14.52 9.95
N PHE A 373 3.81 -15.41 10.91
CA PHE A 373 4.53 -16.69 11.05
C PHE A 373 4.06 -17.75 10.03
N ASP A 374 2.90 -17.54 9.44
CA ASP A 374 2.38 -18.45 8.43
C ASP A 374 3.20 -18.34 7.14
N THR A 375 3.60 -19.46 6.57
CA THR A 375 4.18 -19.47 5.23
C THR A 375 3.10 -19.12 4.21
N ARG A 376 3.30 -18.03 3.45
CA ARG A 376 2.36 -17.52 2.47
C ARG A 376 3.06 -17.08 1.21
N ASN A 377 2.41 -17.36 0.09
CA ASN A 377 2.75 -16.73 -1.17
C ASN A 377 2.53 -15.22 -1.09
N THR A 378 3.48 -14.49 -1.59
CA THR A 378 3.49 -13.04 -1.70
C THR A 378 4.28 -12.63 -2.93
N GLY A 379 4.53 -11.36 -3.09
CA GLY A 379 5.40 -10.82 -4.11
C GLY A 379 5.47 -9.32 -4.05
N VAL A 380 6.34 -8.78 -4.85
CA VAL A 380 6.38 -7.35 -5.12
C VAL A 380 5.98 -7.09 -6.56
N VAL A 381 5.51 -5.89 -6.82
CA VAL A 381 5.27 -5.41 -8.16
C VAL A 381 6.29 -4.34 -8.48
N GLN A 382 7.06 -4.56 -9.55
CA GLN A 382 7.96 -3.57 -10.14
C GLN A 382 7.23 -2.89 -11.30
N VAL A 383 7.17 -1.56 -11.25
CA VAL A 383 6.54 -0.71 -12.24
C VAL A 383 7.60 0.19 -12.84
N SER A 384 7.91 0.00 -14.11
CA SER A 384 8.87 0.86 -14.82
C SER A 384 8.12 1.86 -15.70
N PHE A 385 8.61 3.09 -15.74
CA PHE A 385 8.06 4.18 -16.54
C PHE A 385 9.00 4.64 -17.60
N ASP A 386 8.47 4.92 -18.79
CA ASP A 386 9.16 5.66 -19.85
C ASP A 386 8.95 7.15 -19.58
N THR A 387 9.96 7.79 -18.99
CA THR A 387 9.92 9.22 -18.64
C THR A 387 9.82 10.13 -19.86
N GLY A 388 10.34 9.69 -21.01
CA GLY A 388 10.26 10.45 -22.27
C GLY A 388 8.85 10.49 -22.85
N ASN A 389 8.11 9.37 -22.78
CA ASN A 389 6.71 9.27 -23.21
C ASN A 389 5.70 9.48 -22.09
N LYS A 390 6.16 9.61 -20.83
CA LYS A 390 5.36 9.80 -19.63
C LYS A 390 4.29 8.72 -19.46
N SER A 391 4.68 7.47 -19.63
CA SER A 391 3.77 6.34 -19.65
C SER A 391 4.34 5.11 -18.94
N LEU A 392 3.46 4.17 -18.60
CA LEU A 392 3.86 2.85 -18.13
C LEU A 392 4.70 2.14 -19.20
N LYS A 393 5.94 1.74 -18.85
CA LYS A 393 6.84 0.98 -19.70
C LYS A 393 6.66 -0.52 -19.49
N SER A 394 6.61 -0.96 -18.23
CA SER A 394 6.37 -2.36 -17.86
C SER A 394 5.82 -2.52 -16.47
N LEU A 395 5.07 -3.58 -16.27
CA LEU A 395 4.56 -4.06 -15.00
C LEU A 395 5.07 -5.48 -14.80
N ARG A 396 5.72 -5.77 -13.69
CA ARG A 396 6.28 -7.09 -13.37
C ARG A 396 5.89 -7.52 -11.97
N PHE A 397 5.25 -8.66 -11.84
CA PHE A 397 5.05 -9.35 -10.56
C PHE A 397 6.25 -10.26 -10.30
N VAL A 398 6.93 -10.05 -9.18
CA VAL A 398 8.05 -10.89 -8.74
C VAL A 398 7.55 -11.84 -7.65
N PRO A 399 7.42 -13.14 -7.93
CA PRO A 399 6.94 -14.13 -6.98
C PRO A 399 7.88 -14.31 -5.80
N MET A 400 7.32 -14.25 -4.59
CA MET A 400 8.05 -14.44 -3.33
C MET A 400 7.23 -15.30 -2.37
N VAL A 401 7.88 -15.77 -1.32
CA VAL A 401 7.26 -16.43 -0.16
C VAL A 401 7.68 -15.72 1.11
N GLN A 402 6.70 -15.44 1.96
CA GLN A 402 6.93 -14.98 3.32
C GLN A 402 6.86 -16.18 4.29
N SER A 403 7.91 -16.42 5.07
CA SER A 403 7.96 -17.43 6.10
C SER A 403 9.11 -17.14 7.06
N TYR A 404 8.86 -16.58 8.22
CA TYR A 404 9.91 -16.04 9.13
C TYR A 404 10.89 -15.04 8.49
N GLY A 405 10.86 -14.88 7.21
CA GLY A 405 11.62 -13.99 6.35
C GLY A 405 10.90 -13.87 5.01
N VAL A 406 11.51 -13.17 4.08
CA VAL A 406 11.01 -13.01 2.71
C VAL A 406 12.03 -13.56 1.74
N TYR A 407 11.58 -14.46 0.88
CA TYR A 407 12.44 -15.20 -0.04
C TYR A 407 11.85 -15.14 -1.45
N THR A 408 12.71 -14.87 -2.41
CA THR A 408 12.37 -14.92 -3.82
C THR A 408 12.17 -16.36 -4.27
N LEU A 409 11.14 -16.61 -5.08
CA LEU A 409 10.89 -17.94 -5.61
C LEU A 409 11.61 -18.16 -6.92
N GLU A 410 12.23 -19.34 -7.07
CA GLU A 410 12.93 -19.79 -8.26
C GLU A 410 12.37 -21.11 -8.80
N GLY A 411 12.73 -21.47 -10.04
CA GLY A 411 12.44 -22.76 -10.65
C GLY A 411 10.97 -23.15 -10.64
N GLU A 412 10.66 -24.35 -10.11
CA GLU A 412 9.30 -24.89 -10.08
C GLU A 412 8.35 -24.12 -9.13
N GLU A 413 8.87 -23.57 -8.04
CA GLU A 413 8.08 -22.78 -7.09
C GLU A 413 7.66 -21.45 -7.69
N LYS A 414 8.57 -20.73 -8.37
CA LYS A 414 8.25 -19.53 -9.16
C LYS A 414 7.20 -19.84 -10.22
N ALA A 415 7.43 -20.89 -11.01
CA ALA A 415 6.50 -21.28 -12.07
C ALA A 415 5.10 -21.62 -11.52
N GLY A 416 5.05 -22.29 -10.37
CA GLY A 416 3.80 -22.64 -9.69
C GLY A 416 3.02 -21.41 -9.21
N LEU A 417 3.70 -20.43 -8.63
CA LEU A 417 3.04 -19.20 -8.19
C LEU A 417 2.60 -18.33 -9.38
N LEU A 418 3.40 -18.24 -10.44
CA LEU A 418 2.99 -17.53 -11.67
C LEU A 418 1.76 -18.19 -12.32
N GLU A 419 1.70 -19.54 -12.35
CA GLU A 419 0.53 -20.26 -12.87
C GLU A 419 -0.73 -20.01 -12.00
N TYR A 420 -0.56 -19.99 -10.67
CA TYR A 420 -1.65 -19.60 -9.78
C TYR A 420 -2.13 -18.18 -10.08
N MET A 421 -1.23 -17.19 -10.21
CA MET A 421 -1.59 -15.81 -10.54
C MET A 421 -2.30 -15.70 -11.89
N ARG A 422 -1.85 -16.44 -12.91
CA ARG A 422 -2.55 -16.54 -14.21
C ARG A 422 -3.99 -17.07 -14.05
N SER A 423 -4.17 -18.07 -13.18
CA SER A 423 -5.47 -18.71 -12.98
C SER A 423 -6.51 -17.78 -12.33
N ILE A 424 -6.06 -16.88 -11.44
CA ILE A 424 -6.94 -15.91 -10.76
C ILE A 424 -7.00 -14.55 -11.47
N SER A 425 -6.23 -14.34 -12.55
CA SER A 425 -6.10 -13.06 -13.26
C SER A 425 -6.51 -13.15 -14.73
N PRO A 426 -7.79 -13.41 -15.03
CA PRO A 426 -8.26 -13.75 -16.40
C PRO A 426 -8.15 -12.60 -17.42
N LYS A 427 -8.03 -11.34 -16.96
CA LYS A 427 -7.94 -10.15 -17.82
C LYS A 427 -6.52 -9.78 -18.23
N VAL A 428 -5.51 -10.52 -17.76
CA VAL A 428 -4.11 -10.24 -18.06
C VAL A 428 -3.40 -11.48 -18.59
N GLU A 429 -2.27 -11.24 -19.22
CA GLU A 429 -1.25 -12.26 -19.51
C GLU A 429 -0.06 -12.00 -18.59
N ILE A 430 0.46 -13.08 -17.98
CA ILE A 430 1.66 -13.05 -17.14
C ILE A 430 2.65 -14.03 -17.76
N ASP A 431 3.81 -13.55 -18.18
CA ASP A 431 4.84 -14.40 -18.78
C ASP A 431 5.64 -15.18 -17.71
N ASP A 432 6.62 -15.96 -18.12
CA ASP A 432 7.44 -16.79 -17.21
C ASP A 432 8.48 -15.97 -16.42
N ASP A 433 8.71 -14.73 -16.81
CA ASP A 433 9.54 -13.77 -16.07
C ASP A 433 8.72 -12.88 -15.11
N GLY A 434 7.38 -13.00 -15.17
CA GLY A 434 6.41 -12.29 -14.34
C GLY A 434 5.95 -10.96 -14.94
N TYR A 435 6.30 -10.63 -16.18
CA TYR A 435 5.76 -9.44 -16.84
C TYR A 435 4.27 -9.61 -17.12
N VAL A 436 3.54 -8.55 -16.80
CA VAL A 436 2.07 -8.52 -16.85
C VAL A 436 1.63 -7.56 -17.95
N THR A 437 0.78 -8.03 -18.84
CA THR A 437 0.18 -7.23 -19.91
C THR A 437 -1.33 -7.41 -19.95
N LYS A 438 -2.02 -6.38 -20.43
CA LYS A 438 -3.47 -6.45 -20.67
C LYS A 438 -3.75 -7.52 -21.71
N ARG A 439 -4.72 -8.39 -21.44
CA ARG A 439 -5.18 -9.36 -22.43
C ARG A 439 -6.11 -8.69 -23.41
N ASP A 440 -5.82 -8.80 -24.70
CA ASP A 440 -6.75 -8.36 -25.74
C ASP A 440 -8.05 -9.17 -25.64
N THR A 441 -9.16 -8.50 -25.39
CA THR A 441 -10.49 -9.12 -25.46
C THR A 441 -10.92 -9.12 -26.92
N GLU A 442 -11.06 -10.33 -27.51
CA GLU A 442 -11.66 -10.51 -28.84
C GLU A 442 -13.11 -10.02 -28.90
#